data_2e9c4131e924029e47a27eb720f1a6db
#
_entry.id   2e9c4131e924029e47a27eb720f1a6db
#
_cell.length_a   1.000
_cell.length_b   1.000
_cell.length_c   1.000
_cell.angle_alpha   90.00
_cell.angle_beta   90.00
_cell.angle_gamma   90.00
#
_symmetry.space_group_name_H-M   'P 1'
#
loop_
_entity.id
_entity.type
_entity.pdbx_description
1 polymer ?
#
loop_
_entity_poly.entity_id
_entity_poly.type
_entity_poly.pdbx_seq_one_letter_code
_entity_poly.pdbx_strand_id
1 'polypeptide(L)'
;MKKIKFLLTAIFAIFMFVACGEKKEEAKAPVELKKIDFLLDWVPNTNHTGLYVAKEKGYFAEEGIDLDIKQPANESTSDLVINNKAPMGVYFQDYMASKLAKGAPITAIAAIIENNTSGIITNKAMNINSPKDLEGHKYGTWDIPIELSMLEFIMQKDGGDFSKIVKVPNTDDNSITPLSNGVFDAAPVYYAWDKIMGDSLGIENNCFYYRDYAPELNFYSPVIIANNDYLKENGEEVKKVLRAIKKGYQYAMENPEEAADILIKNAPELKNKRDFIVESQKYLATQYATDKDKWGYIDPARWNAFYNWLNEKGLTKTPIPENTGFTNDYLGE
;
A
#
# COMPACT_ATOMS: atom_id res chain seq x y z
N MET A 1 -74.79 -67.09 -0.30
CA MET A 1 -75.65 -66.65 -1.40
C MET A 1 -76.22 -65.31 -1.11
N LYS A 2 -76.37 -64.46 -2.06
CA LYS A 2 -76.88 -63.07 -2.10
C LYS A 2 -75.84 -61.98 -2.00
N LYS A 3 -75.59 -61.42 -3.17
CA LYS A 3 -74.82 -60.18 -3.45
C LYS A 3 -75.67 -59.00 -3.04
N ILE A 4 -75.07 -58.02 -2.37
CA ILE A 4 -75.61 -56.68 -2.22
C ILE A 4 -74.60 -55.71 -2.75
N LYS A 5 -75.03 -55.07 -3.87
CA LYS A 5 -74.28 -53.91 -4.47
C LYS A 5 -74.58 -52.66 -3.66
N PHE A 6 -73.57 -51.95 -3.24
CA PHE A 6 -73.71 -50.58 -2.71
C PHE A 6 -73.17 -49.60 -3.79
N LEU A 7 -74.07 -48.76 -4.23
CA LEU A 7 -73.78 -47.64 -5.14
C LEU A 7 -73.40 -46.44 -4.31
N LEU A 8 -72.16 -45.95 -4.39
CA LEU A 8 -71.72 -44.73 -3.73
C LEU A 8 -71.56 -43.64 -4.81
N THR A 9 -72.40 -42.64 -4.68
CA THR A 9 -72.40 -41.39 -5.48
C THR A 9 -71.31 -40.51 -5.08
N ALA A 10 -70.36 -40.24 -5.94
CA ALA A 10 -69.26 -39.28 -5.70
C ALA A 10 -69.71 -37.84 -5.96
N ILE A 11 -69.76 -37.02 -4.97
CA ILE A 11 -69.96 -35.59 -5.06
C ILE A 11 -68.57 -34.95 -5.33
N PHE A 12 -68.41 -34.38 -6.50
CA PHE A 12 -67.21 -33.65 -6.94
C PHE A 12 -67.28 -32.22 -6.43
N ALA A 13 -66.57 -31.92 -5.32
CA ALA A 13 -66.39 -30.56 -4.83
C ALA A 13 -65.19 -29.95 -5.56
N ILE A 14 -65.41 -28.99 -6.45
CA ILE A 14 -64.40 -28.21 -7.11
C ILE A 14 -63.87 -27.16 -6.10
N PHE A 15 -62.71 -27.43 -5.52
CA PHE A 15 -61.91 -26.38 -4.80
C PHE A 15 -61.09 -25.62 -5.87
N MET A 16 -61.49 -24.38 -6.13
CA MET A 16 -60.60 -23.42 -6.82
C MET A 16 -59.48 -23.00 -5.86
N PHE A 17 -58.30 -23.58 -6.07
CA PHE A 17 -57.08 -23.00 -5.50
C PHE A 17 -56.69 -21.77 -6.32
N VAL A 18 -56.88 -20.58 -5.72
CA VAL A 18 -56.23 -19.36 -6.16
C VAL A 18 -54.78 -19.51 -5.81
N ALA A 19 -53.93 -19.93 -6.74
CA ALA A 19 -52.49 -19.92 -6.60
C ALA A 19 -52.01 -18.45 -6.67
N CYS A 20 -51.78 -17.82 -5.52
CA CYS A 20 -50.88 -16.67 -5.42
C CYS A 20 -49.50 -17.12 -5.87
N GLY A 21 -49.11 -16.72 -7.06
CA GLY A 21 -47.76 -16.97 -7.56
C GLY A 21 -46.73 -16.10 -6.81
N GLU A 22 -46.18 -16.61 -5.72
CA GLU A 22 -44.89 -16.13 -5.21
C GLU A 22 -43.85 -16.42 -6.30
N LYS A 23 -43.36 -15.37 -6.95
CA LYS A 23 -42.13 -15.46 -7.73
C LYS A 23 -41.04 -15.93 -6.79
N LYS A 24 -40.67 -17.19 -6.81
CA LYS A 24 -39.39 -17.66 -6.30
C LYS A 24 -38.35 -16.90 -7.09
N GLU A 25 -37.64 -15.96 -6.41
CA GLU A 25 -36.35 -15.49 -6.90
C GLU A 25 -35.49 -16.75 -7.09
N GLU A 26 -35.17 -17.03 -8.34
CA GLU A 26 -34.15 -18.04 -8.66
C GLU A 26 -32.86 -17.56 -7.97
N ALA A 27 -32.41 -18.30 -6.97
CA ALA A 27 -31.12 -18.12 -6.38
C ALA A 27 -30.09 -18.19 -7.53
N LYS A 28 -29.48 -17.04 -7.86
CA LYS A 28 -28.40 -16.99 -8.84
C LYS A 28 -27.34 -17.99 -8.40
N ALA A 29 -26.93 -18.89 -9.30
CA ALA A 29 -25.82 -19.78 -9.06
C ALA A 29 -24.62 -18.99 -8.53
N PRO A 30 -23.85 -19.50 -7.58
CA PRO A 30 -22.67 -18.82 -7.05
C PRO A 30 -21.79 -18.43 -8.25
N VAL A 31 -21.52 -17.14 -8.38
CA VAL A 31 -20.57 -16.67 -9.40
C VAL A 31 -19.19 -17.20 -8.97
N GLU A 32 -18.59 -18.02 -9.83
CA GLU A 32 -17.22 -18.49 -9.61
C GLU A 32 -16.27 -17.31 -9.70
N LEU A 33 -15.63 -16.96 -8.56
CA LEU A 33 -14.70 -15.84 -8.49
C LEU A 33 -13.34 -16.25 -9.06
N LYS A 34 -12.75 -15.39 -9.87
CA LYS A 34 -11.38 -15.61 -10.38
C LYS A 34 -10.38 -15.34 -9.27
N LYS A 35 -9.59 -16.36 -8.89
CA LYS A 35 -8.55 -16.21 -7.88
C LYS A 35 -7.32 -15.52 -8.46
N ILE A 36 -6.84 -14.47 -7.77
CA ILE A 36 -5.66 -13.69 -8.15
C ILE A 36 -4.75 -13.53 -6.92
N ASP A 37 -3.49 -13.88 -7.06
CA ASP A 37 -2.48 -13.65 -6.03
C ASP A 37 -2.01 -12.20 -6.06
N PHE A 38 -1.94 -11.57 -4.87
CA PHE A 38 -1.46 -10.20 -4.70
C PHE A 38 -0.44 -10.15 -3.54
N LEU A 39 0.75 -9.64 -3.79
CA LEU A 39 1.83 -9.63 -2.81
C LEU A 39 1.92 -8.29 -2.08
N LEU A 40 2.10 -8.34 -0.77
CA LEU A 40 2.52 -7.19 0.02
C LEU A 40 4.03 -6.96 -0.14
N ASP A 41 4.50 -5.80 0.24
CA ASP A 41 5.93 -5.45 0.29
C ASP A 41 6.61 -5.90 1.58
N TRP A 42 5.83 -5.96 2.68
CA TRP A 42 6.29 -6.26 4.03
C TRP A 42 5.16 -6.90 4.85
N VAL A 43 5.32 -6.95 6.18
CA VAL A 43 4.23 -7.35 7.09
C VAL A 43 3.01 -6.43 6.90
N PRO A 44 1.78 -6.94 7.15
CA PRO A 44 0.59 -6.11 7.10
C PRO A 44 0.73 -4.86 7.96
N ASN A 45 0.44 -3.71 7.36
CA ASN A 45 0.51 -2.40 8.00
C ASN A 45 -0.50 -1.44 7.38
N THR A 46 -0.54 -0.20 7.84
CA THR A 46 -1.53 0.78 7.40
C THR A 46 -1.41 1.20 5.93
N ASN A 47 -0.27 0.98 5.26
CA ASN A 47 -0.19 1.14 3.80
C ASN A 47 -1.13 0.17 3.06
N HIS A 48 -1.46 -0.97 3.65
CA HIS A 48 -2.26 -2.03 3.04
C HIS A 48 -3.75 -1.98 3.38
N THR A 49 -4.16 -1.03 4.22
CA THR A 49 -5.54 -0.97 4.75
C THR A 49 -6.60 -1.03 3.66
N GLY A 50 -6.43 -0.28 2.56
CA GLY A 50 -7.40 -0.28 1.46
C GLY A 50 -7.60 -1.65 0.81
N LEU A 51 -6.56 -2.49 0.74
CA LEU A 51 -6.64 -3.86 0.23
C LEU A 51 -7.54 -4.72 1.13
N TYR A 52 -7.32 -4.67 2.44
CA TYR A 52 -8.11 -5.44 3.41
C TYR A 52 -9.54 -4.93 3.54
N VAL A 53 -9.76 -3.60 3.43
CA VAL A 53 -11.09 -3.00 3.36
C VAL A 53 -11.82 -3.48 2.10
N ALA A 54 -11.17 -3.45 0.94
CA ALA A 54 -11.78 -3.93 -0.30
C ALA A 54 -12.19 -5.41 -0.22
N LYS A 55 -11.38 -6.24 0.42
CA LYS A 55 -11.68 -7.65 0.66
C LYS A 55 -12.85 -7.83 1.62
N GLU A 56 -12.80 -7.19 2.79
CA GLU A 56 -13.82 -7.31 3.84
C GLU A 56 -15.19 -6.77 3.40
N LYS A 57 -15.21 -5.66 2.65
CA LYS A 57 -16.42 -5.05 2.12
C LYS A 57 -16.97 -5.75 0.86
N GLY A 58 -16.27 -6.75 0.34
CA GLY A 58 -16.70 -7.53 -0.83
C GLY A 58 -16.48 -6.83 -2.18
N TYR A 59 -15.73 -5.73 -2.24
CA TYR A 59 -15.52 -4.99 -3.49
C TYR A 59 -14.82 -5.80 -4.58
N PHE A 60 -13.93 -6.73 -4.20
CA PHE A 60 -13.35 -7.68 -5.15
C PHE A 60 -14.39 -8.66 -5.68
N ALA A 61 -15.27 -9.18 -4.82
CA ALA A 61 -16.31 -10.12 -5.23
C ALA A 61 -17.34 -9.46 -6.18
N GLU A 62 -17.65 -8.16 -6.00
CA GLU A 62 -18.48 -7.39 -6.94
C GLU A 62 -17.88 -7.35 -8.35
N GLU A 63 -16.54 -7.37 -8.46
CA GLU A 63 -15.81 -7.42 -9.73
C GLU A 63 -15.56 -8.84 -10.25
N GLY A 64 -16.07 -9.87 -9.55
CA GLY A 64 -15.89 -11.29 -9.90
C GLY A 64 -14.50 -11.83 -9.54
N ILE A 65 -13.81 -11.24 -8.54
CA ILE A 65 -12.45 -11.55 -8.14
C ILE A 65 -12.42 -12.07 -6.70
N ASP A 66 -11.57 -13.09 -6.44
CA ASP A 66 -11.11 -13.50 -5.13
C ASP A 66 -9.62 -13.13 -5.03
N LEU A 67 -9.32 -11.97 -4.41
CA LEU A 67 -7.93 -11.52 -4.23
C LEU A 67 -7.30 -12.21 -3.02
N ASP A 68 -6.25 -13.01 -3.28
CA ASP A 68 -5.45 -13.67 -2.25
C ASP A 68 -4.25 -12.80 -1.88
N ILE A 69 -4.40 -12.02 -0.79
CA ILE A 69 -3.37 -11.09 -0.30
C ILE A 69 -2.35 -11.88 0.51
N LYS A 70 -1.10 -11.88 0.07
CA LYS A 70 0.00 -12.68 0.63
C LYS A 70 1.18 -11.81 1.01
N GLN A 71 1.77 -12.10 2.16
CA GLN A 71 3.08 -11.58 2.51
C GLN A 71 4.15 -12.47 1.85
N PRO A 72 5.12 -11.90 1.11
CA PRO A 72 6.25 -12.67 0.59
C PRO A 72 7.11 -13.19 1.75
N ALA A 73 7.62 -14.43 1.64
CA ALA A 73 8.39 -15.03 2.72
C ALA A 73 9.82 -14.46 2.81
N ASN A 74 10.67 -14.74 1.80
CA ASN A 74 12.08 -14.36 1.79
C ASN A 74 12.51 -13.67 0.49
N GLU A 75 11.63 -13.58 -0.49
CA GLU A 75 11.91 -12.98 -1.80
C GLU A 75 11.29 -11.58 -1.87
N SER A 76 11.94 -10.69 -2.60
CA SER A 76 11.36 -9.37 -2.89
C SER A 76 10.10 -9.50 -3.73
N THR A 77 9.05 -8.75 -3.40
CA THR A 77 7.82 -8.68 -4.20
C THR A 77 8.10 -8.36 -5.66
N SER A 78 9.02 -7.43 -5.93
CA SER A 78 9.40 -7.12 -7.32
C SER A 78 10.00 -8.32 -8.05
N ASP A 79 10.82 -9.14 -7.40
CA ASP A 79 11.42 -10.31 -8.04
C ASP A 79 10.38 -11.39 -8.33
N LEU A 80 9.42 -11.59 -7.42
CA LEU A 80 8.29 -12.49 -7.64
C LEU A 80 7.40 -12.03 -8.80
N VAL A 81 7.12 -10.71 -8.89
CA VAL A 81 6.32 -10.12 -9.99
C VAL A 81 7.09 -10.19 -11.32
N ILE A 82 8.38 -9.83 -11.37
CA ILE A 82 9.24 -9.94 -12.55
C ILE A 82 9.23 -11.37 -13.12
N ASN A 83 9.27 -12.38 -12.24
CA ASN A 83 9.34 -13.78 -12.62
C ASN A 83 7.97 -14.47 -12.77
N ASN A 84 6.87 -13.70 -12.87
CA ASN A 84 5.50 -14.21 -13.01
C ASN A 84 5.08 -15.21 -11.90
N LYS A 85 5.61 -15.08 -10.69
CA LYS A 85 5.19 -15.87 -9.52
C LYS A 85 3.95 -15.29 -8.86
N ALA A 86 3.73 -14.00 -9.04
CA ALA A 86 2.49 -13.31 -8.77
C ALA A 86 2.30 -12.21 -9.83
N PRO A 87 1.06 -11.90 -10.22
CA PRO A 87 0.80 -10.92 -11.27
C PRO A 87 1.04 -9.47 -10.82
N MET A 88 0.77 -9.18 -9.54
CA MET A 88 0.79 -7.84 -8.97
C MET A 88 1.27 -7.87 -7.50
N GLY A 89 1.69 -6.71 -7.02
CA GLY A 89 2.02 -6.54 -5.61
C GLY A 89 2.38 -5.10 -5.26
N VAL A 90 2.61 -4.86 -3.97
CA VAL A 90 3.06 -3.56 -3.44
C VAL A 90 4.57 -3.48 -3.56
N TYR A 91 5.08 -2.32 -4.00
CA TYR A 91 6.50 -2.06 -4.07
C TYR A 91 6.79 -0.55 -3.95
N PHE A 92 8.03 -0.11 -4.19
CA PHE A 92 8.47 1.26 -3.97
C PHE A 92 9.12 1.84 -5.21
N GLN A 93 8.84 3.12 -5.55
CA GLN A 93 9.40 3.78 -6.73
C GLN A 93 10.93 3.86 -6.68
N ASP A 94 11.51 4.15 -5.53
CA ASP A 94 12.95 4.25 -5.35
C ASP A 94 13.67 2.91 -5.58
N TYR A 95 13.13 1.82 -5.06
CA TYR A 95 13.69 0.47 -5.29
C TYR A 95 13.45 -0.03 -6.73
N MET A 96 12.37 0.42 -7.40
CA MET A 96 12.14 0.11 -8.81
C MET A 96 13.27 0.62 -9.71
N ALA A 97 13.94 1.71 -9.35
CA ALA A 97 15.00 2.33 -10.15
C ALA A 97 16.06 1.31 -10.57
N SER A 98 16.55 0.49 -9.64
CA SER A 98 17.56 -0.54 -9.92
C SER A 98 17.07 -1.66 -10.83
N LYS A 99 15.78 -1.94 -10.83
CA LYS A 99 15.13 -2.96 -11.68
C LYS A 99 14.89 -2.40 -13.07
N LEU A 100 14.34 -1.19 -13.18
CA LEU A 100 14.08 -0.51 -14.45
C LEU A 100 15.36 -0.23 -15.23
N ALA A 101 16.44 0.20 -14.55
CA ALA A 101 17.76 0.38 -15.16
C ALA A 101 18.35 -0.90 -15.79
N LYS A 102 17.83 -2.08 -15.40
CA LYS A 102 18.17 -3.39 -15.95
C LYS A 102 17.15 -3.90 -16.98
N GLY A 103 16.12 -3.12 -17.30
CA GLY A 103 15.07 -3.51 -18.23
C GLY A 103 14.07 -4.52 -17.66
N ALA A 104 13.88 -4.56 -16.35
CA ALA A 104 12.93 -5.48 -15.72
C ALA A 104 11.49 -5.22 -16.20
N PRO A 105 10.70 -6.28 -16.50
CA PRO A 105 9.36 -6.18 -17.06
C PRO A 105 8.30 -5.90 -15.99
N ILE A 106 8.44 -4.77 -15.27
CA ILE A 106 7.48 -4.31 -14.26
C ILE A 106 7.06 -2.88 -14.52
N THR A 107 5.81 -2.58 -14.19
CA THR A 107 5.22 -1.25 -14.31
C THR A 107 4.40 -0.93 -13.06
N ALA A 108 4.57 0.27 -12.51
CA ALA A 108 3.70 0.82 -11.49
C ALA A 108 2.36 1.22 -12.11
N ILE A 109 1.26 0.78 -11.53
CA ILE A 109 -0.11 0.95 -12.06
C ILE A 109 -1.02 1.74 -11.15
N ALA A 110 -0.59 2.03 -9.92
CA ALA A 110 -1.25 2.93 -9.00
C ALA A 110 -0.29 3.39 -7.89
N ALA A 111 -0.40 4.65 -7.48
CA ALA A 111 0.24 5.15 -6.26
C ALA A 111 -0.68 4.85 -5.06
N ILE A 112 -0.18 4.14 -4.06
CA ILE A 112 -0.94 3.90 -2.82
C ILE A 112 -1.00 5.17 -1.98
N ILE A 113 0.12 5.86 -1.87
CA ILE A 113 0.26 7.13 -1.14
C ILE A 113 0.68 8.21 -2.12
N GLU A 114 -0.09 9.30 -2.16
CA GLU A 114 0.18 10.43 -3.07
C GLU A 114 1.45 11.18 -2.68
N ASN A 115 1.60 11.51 -1.40
CA ASN A 115 2.74 12.31 -0.95
C ASN A 115 3.71 11.47 -0.14
N ASN A 116 5.01 11.51 -0.49
CA ASN A 116 6.04 10.76 0.21
C ASN A 116 6.04 11.07 1.70
N THR A 117 5.91 10.05 2.53
CA THR A 117 5.89 10.14 3.99
C THR A 117 7.21 9.75 4.64
N SER A 118 8.26 9.48 3.84
CA SER A 118 9.59 9.23 4.36
C SER A 118 10.29 10.51 4.81
N GLY A 119 11.11 10.37 5.81
CA GLY A 119 11.83 11.49 6.40
C GLY A 119 12.89 11.05 7.40
N ILE A 120 13.31 11.96 8.23
CA ILE A 120 14.29 11.72 9.29
C ILE A 120 13.59 11.95 10.64
N ILE A 121 13.61 10.94 11.50
CA ILE A 121 13.27 11.09 12.92
C ILE A 121 14.51 11.44 13.72
N THR A 122 14.35 12.30 14.72
CA THR A 122 15.46 12.71 15.60
C THR A 122 15.04 12.64 17.06
N ASN A 123 15.98 12.34 17.94
CA ASN A 123 15.75 12.45 19.38
C ASN A 123 15.62 13.94 19.73
N LYS A 124 14.48 14.34 20.30
CA LYS A 124 14.17 15.74 20.61
C LYS A 124 15.21 16.38 21.55
N ALA A 125 15.79 15.59 22.48
CA ALA A 125 16.82 16.06 23.40
C ALA A 125 18.12 16.52 22.70
N MET A 126 18.35 16.09 21.44
CA MET A 126 19.53 16.48 20.66
C MET A 126 19.38 17.83 19.95
N ASN A 127 18.16 18.45 20.00
CA ASN A 127 17.87 19.72 19.34
C ASN A 127 18.12 19.74 17.82
N ILE A 128 18.00 18.59 17.16
CA ILE A 128 18.10 18.45 15.71
C ILE A 128 16.72 18.78 15.13
N ASN A 129 16.59 19.94 14.48
CA ASN A 129 15.33 20.46 13.98
C ASN A 129 15.29 20.54 12.44
N SER A 130 16.44 20.42 11.81
CA SER A 130 16.58 20.46 10.36
C SER A 130 17.77 19.60 9.89
N PRO A 131 17.88 19.30 8.57
CA PRO A 131 18.96 18.45 8.06
C PRO A 131 20.37 18.94 8.41
N LYS A 132 20.64 20.25 8.40
CA LYS A 132 21.97 20.77 8.73
C LYS A 132 22.37 20.52 10.19
N ASP A 133 21.40 20.42 11.09
CA ASP A 133 21.65 20.18 12.50
C ASP A 133 22.19 18.75 12.77
N LEU A 134 22.19 17.88 11.74
CA LEU A 134 22.77 16.53 11.82
C LEU A 134 24.29 16.51 11.85
N GLU A 135 24.96 17.64 11.58
CA GLU A 135 26.43 17.73 11.67
C GLU A 135 26.96 17.33 13.07
N GLY A 136 27.85 16.35 13.08
CA GLY A 136 28.46 15.84 14.32
C GLY A 136 27.59 14.80 15.06
N HIS A 137 26.35 14.59 14.64
CA HIS A 137 25.44 13.62 15.25
C HIS A 137 25.55 12.22 14.65
N LYS A 138 25.12 11.22 15.43
CA LYS A 138 25.02 9.83 15.01
C LYS A 138 23.74 9.63 14.19
N TYR A 139 23.90 9.18 12.97
CA TYR A 139 22.81 8.84 12.07
C TYR A 139 22.74 7.33 11.88
N GLY A 140 21.62 6.72 12.33
CA GLY A 140 21.32 5.31 12.11
C GLY A 140 20.94 5.10 10.64
N THR A 141 21.76 4.41 9.86
CA THR A 141 21.58 4.22 8.41
C THR A 141 21.32 2.77 8.07
N TRP A 142 20.52 2.54 7.02
CA TRP A 142 20.38 1.22 6.37
C TRP A 142 21.54 0.93 5.41
N ASP A 143 22.47 1.88 5.24
CA ASP A 143 23.63 1.81 4.33
C ASP A 143 23.24 1.56 2.85
N ILE A 144 22.09 2.12 2.44
CA ILE A 144 21.59 2.05 1.08
C ILE A 144 22.04 3.31 0.33
N PRO A 145 22.68 3.20 -0.85
CA PRO A 145 23.20 4.36 -1.58
C PRO A 145 22.16 5.46 -1.84
N ILE A 146 20.92 5.10 -2.17
CA ILE A 146 19.83 6.07 -2.41
C ILE A 146 19.48 6.80 -1.11
N GLU A 147 19.35 6.09 0.00
CA GLU A 147 19.05 6.67 1.31
C GLU A 147 20.10 7.70 1.72
N LEU A 148 21.38 7.32 1.65
CA LEU A 148 22.49 8.23 1.99
C LEU A 148 22.57 9.43 1.05
N SER A 149 22.29 9.25 -0.25
CA SER A 149 22.25 10.35 -1.22
C SER A 149 21.08 11.30 -1.00
N MET A 150 19.91 10.79 -0.58
CA MET A 150 18.79 11.64 -0.18
C MET A 150 19.13 12.47 1.05
N LEU A 151 19.74 11.85 2.06
CA LEU A 151 20.20 12.58 3.25
C LEU A 151 21.23 13.66 2.90
N GLU A 152 22.27 13.32 2.14
CA GLU A 152 23.26 14.27 1.68
C GLU A 152 22.62 15.44 0.93
N PHE A 153 21.67 15.15 0.04
CA PHE A 153 21.00 16.15 -0.77
C PHE A 153 20.21 17.15 0.08
N ILE A 154 19.40 16.68 1.04
CA ILE A 154 18.63 17.59 1.91
C ILE A 154 19.52 18.35 2.87
N MET A 155 20.62 17.76 3.35
CA MET A 155 21.62 18.49 4.15
C MET A 155 22.27 19.63 3.35
N GLN A 156 22.69 19.36 2.11
CA GLN A 156 23.24 20.40 1.21
C GLN A 156 22.22 21.51 0.92
N LYS A 157 20.96 21.16 0.69
CA LYS A 157 19.87 22.14 0.46
C LYS A 157 19.65 23.03 1.69
N ASP A 158 19.83 22.51 2.91
CA ASP A 158 19.69 23.23 4.18
C ASP A 158 21.00 23.93 4.62
N GLY A 159 22.10 23.79 3.86
CA GLY A 159 23.40 24.40 4.14
C GLY A 159 24.27 23.61 5.09
N GLY A 160 24.01 22.32 5.29
CA GLY A 160 24.81 21.41 6.11
C GLY A 160 25.85 20.63 5.31
N ASP A 161 26.80 20.05 6.02
CA ASP A 161 27.92 19.25 5.51
C ASP A 161 27.73 17.77 5.89
N PHE A 162 27.31 16.95 4.93
CA PHE A 162 27.10 15.52 5.11
C PHE A 162 28.35 14.76 5.57
N SER A 163 29.56 15.24 5.24
CA SER A 163 30.81 14.59 5.65
C SER A 163 31.01 14.57 7.16
N LYS A 164 30.29 15.41 7.90
CA LYS A 164 30.37 15.51 9.34
C LYS A 164 29.45 14.59 10.12
N ILE A 165 28.54 13.88 9.47
CA ILE A 165 27.69 12.92 10.18
C ILE A 165 28.47 11.69 10.62
N VAL A 166 28.06 11.11 11.75
CA VAL A 166 28.60 9.84 12.25
C VAL A 166 27.62 8.72 11.88
N LYS A 167 27.93 7.94 10.84
CA LYS A 167 27.08 6.84 10.40
C LYS A 167 27.15 5.67 11.38
N VAL A 168 26.00 5.16 11.80
CA VAL A 168 25.84 3.99 12.67
C VAL A 168 24.92 3.00 11.95
N PRO A 169 25.30 1.71 11.76
CA PRO A 169 24.41 0.74 11.16
C PRO A 169 23.11 0.58 11.96
N ASN A 170 21.97 0.71 11.30
CA ASN A 170 20.65 0.42 11.86
C ASN A 170 20.14 -0.90 11.24
N THR A 171 20.21 -1.98 12.02
CA THR A 171 19.81 -3.33 11.62
C THR A 171 18.51 -3.79 12.26
N ASP A 172 17.91 -2.92 13.07
CA ASP A 172 16.65 -3.22 13.75
C ASP A 172 15.46 -3.00 12.83
N ASP A 173 14.39 -3.76 13.06
CA ASP A 173 13.12 -3.65 12.32
C ASP A 173 12.36 -2.33 12.61
N ASN A 174 12.79 -1.57 13.62
CA ASN A 174 12.28 -0.25 13.93
C ASN A 174 13.40 0.67 14.38
N SER A 175 13.30 1.96 14.06
CA SER A 175 14.29 2.97 14.45
C SER A 175 14.04 3.56 15.86
N ILE A 176 12.88 3.30 16.46
CA ILE A 176 12.44 4.00 17.68
C ILE A 176 13.19 3.52 18.93
N THR A 177 13.34 2.21 19.07
CA THR A 177 14.04 1.63 20.23
C THR A 177 15.53 2.04 20.28
N PRO A 178 16.32 1.91 19.19
CA PRO A 178 17.69 2.39 19.17
C PRO A 178 17.80 3.91 19.37
N LEU A 179 16.88 4.70 18.79
CA LEU A 179 16.83 6.15 18.97
C LEU A 179 16.63 6.53 20.45
N SER A 180 15.67 5.91 21.13
CA SER A 180 15.38 6.18 22.55
C SER A 180 16.51 5.74 23.47
N ASN A 181 17.26 4.70 23.09
CA ASN A 181 18.41 4.19 23.85
C ASN A 181 19.72 4.96 23.55
N GLY A 182 19.69 5.98 22.66
CA GLY A 182 20.88 6.78 22.32
C GLY A 182 21.93 6.03 21.48
N VAL A 183 21.55 4.95 20.81
CA VAL A 183 22.43 4.24 19.86
C VAL A 183 22.80 5.19 18.73
N PHE A 184 21.80 5.93 18.24
CA PHE A 184 21.94 7.04 17.31
C PHE A 184 21.00 8.19 17.67
N ASP A 185 21.24 9.38 17.11
CA ASP A 185 20.52 10.62 17.41
C ASP A 185 19.41 10.88 16.39
N ALA A 186 19.55 10.31 15.19
CA ALA A 186 18.63 10.43 14.08
C ALA A 186 18.64 9.16 13.21
N ALA A 187 17.54 8.91 12.46
CA ALA A 187 17.42 7.78 11.53
C ALA A 187 16.38 8.03 10.43
N PRO A 188 16.48 7.37 9.26
CA PRO A 188 15.44 7.40 8.24
C PRO A 188 14.21 6.65 8.74
N VAL A 189 13.03 7.16 8.40
CA VAL A 189 11.75 6.57 8.84
C VAL A 189 10.63 6.81 7.82
N TYR A 190 9.57 6.04 7.96
CA TYR A 190 8.25 6.36 7.41
C TYR A 190 7.37 6.91 8.53
N TYR A 191 6.91 8.15 8.37
CA TYR A 191 6.19 8.89 9.42
C TYR A 191 5.00 8.10 9.98
N ALA A 192 4.18 7.52 9.11
CA ALA A 192 3.00 6.78 9.49
C ALA A 192 3.27 5.59 10.42
N TRP A 193 4.49 5.07 10.40
CA TRP A 193 4.87 3.91 11.20
C TRP A 193 5.77 4.30 12.36
N ASP A 194 6.99 4.71 12.09
CA ASP A 194 7.98 4.93 13.13
C ASP A 194 7.67 6.17 13.99
N LYS A 195 7.34 7.32 13.34
CA LYS A 195 7.05 8.55 14.09
C LYS A 195 5.84 8.36 15.02
N ILE A 196 4.75 7.81 14.50
CA ILE A 196 3.52 7.58 15.27
C ILE A 196 3.76 6.51 16.34
N MET A 197 4.58 5.48 16.07
CA MET A 197 4.99 4.51 17.09
C MET A 197 5.77 5.18 18.22
N GLY A 198 6.73 6.05 17.91
CA GLY A 198 7.48 6.83 18.89
C GLY A 198 6.55 7.66 19.78
N ASP A 199 5.59 8.35 19.20
CA ASP A 199 4.60 9.14 19.93
C ASP A 199 3.72 8.26 20.85
N SER A 200 3.26 7.11 20.33
CA SER A 200 2.44 6.18 21.12
C SER A 200 3.18 5.57 22.32
N LEU A 201 4.50 5.49 22.24
CA LEU A 201 5.38 5.04 23.32
C LEU A 201 5.82 6.20 24.25
N GLY A 202 5.38 7.43 23.99
CA GLY A 202 5.76 8.61 24.77
C GLY A 202 7.23 9.04 24.57
N ILE A 203 7.86 8.62 23.47
CA ILE A 203 9.25 8.98 23.15
C ILE A 203 9.24 10.35 22.47
N GLU A 204 9.86 11.36 23.12
CA GLU A 204 9.96 12.69 22.55
C GLU A 204 10.88 12.70 21.34
N ASN A 205 10.33 13.07 20.19
CA ASN A 205 11.03 13.06 18.93
C ASN A 205 10.60 14.24 18.04
N ASN A 206 11.45 14.65 17.09
CA ASN A 206 11.08 15.49 15.95
C ASN A 206 11.15 14.64 14.68
N CYS A 207 10.45 15.07 13.64
CA CYS A 207 10.53 14.43 12.33
C CYS A 207 10.38 15.49 11.24
N PHE A 208 11.20 15.41 10.20
CA PHE A 208 11.09 16.26 9.02
C PHE A 208 11.13 15.41 7.76
N TYR A 209 10.33 15.78 6.76
CA TYR A 209 10.20 15.01 5.52
C TYR A 209 11.30 15.37 4.52
N TYR A 210 11.72 14.40 3.72
CA TYR A 210 12.61 14.65 2.57
C TYR A 210 11.99 15.66 1.59
N ARG A 211 10.69 15.52 1.31
CA ARG A 211 9.94 16.35 0.36
C ARG A 211 9.89 17.82 0.72
N ASP A 212 10.05 18.18 1.99
CA ASP A 212 9.99 19.59 2.44
C ASP A 212 11.26 20.36 2.05
N TYR A 213 12.36 19.66 1.82
CA TYR A 213 13.66 20.25 1.45
C TYR A 213 13.96 20.11 -0.05
N ALA A 214 13.39 19.09 -0.70
CA ALA A 214 13.65 18.77 -2.08
C ALA A 214 12.39 18.21 -2.75
N PRO A 215 11.68 18.98 -3.60
CA PRO A 215 10.48 18.51 -4.30
C PRO A 215 10.70 17.23 -5.11
N GLU A 216 11.92 17.00 -5.62
CA GLU A 216 12.34 15.81 -6.36
C GLU A 216 12.21 14.55 -5.49
N LEU A 217 12.28 14.69 -4.17
CA LEU A 217 12.14 13.61 -3.21
C LEU A 217 10.68 13.37 -2.77
N ASN A 218 9.70 14.04 -3.39
CA ASN A 218 8.29 13.70 -3.24
C ASN A 218 7.87 12.57 -4.21
N PHE A 219 8.63 11.48 -4.21
CA PHE A 219 8.34 10.30 -5.02
C PHE A 219 7.25 9.42 -4.40
N TYR A 220 6.72 8.47 -5.20
CA TYR A 220 5.65 7.60 -4.74
C TYR A 220 6.18 6.39 -3.97
N SER A 221 5.74 6.25 -2.72
CA SER A 221 6.13 5.13 -1.87
C SER A 221 5.07 4.87 -0.79
N PRO A 222 4.33 3.72 -0.86
CA PRO A 222 4.44 2.67 -1.86
C PRO A 222 3.58 2.86 -3.12
N VAL A 223 3.81 2.00 -4.12
CA VAL A 223 3.03 1.86 -5.36
C VAL A 223 2.55 0.43 -5.55
N ILE A 224 1.53 0.21 -6.38
CA ILE A 224 1.16 -1.12 -6.88
C ILE A 224 1.92 -1.35 -8.19
N ILE A 225 2.65 -2.46 -8.28
CA ILE A 225 3.34 -2.89 -9.50
C ILE A 225 2.66 -4.10 -10.11
N ALA A 226 2.80 -4.26 -11.42
CA ALA A 226 2.38 -5.45 -12.15
C ALA A 226 3.43 -5.88 -13.18
N ASN A 227 3.40 -7.16 -13.54
CA ASN A 227 4.21 -7.71 -14.61
C ASN A 227 3.70 -7.22 -15.97
N ASN A 228 4.60 -6.81 -16.87
CA ASN A 228 4.25 -6.22 -18.15
C ASN A 228 3.52 -7.18 -19.10
N ASP A 229 3.85 -8.47 -19.07
CA ASP A 229 3.18 -9.46 -19.91
C ASP A 229 1.77 -9.73 -19.36
N TYR A 230 1.62 -9.80 -18.03
CA TYR A 230 0.32 -9.92 -17.39
C TYR A 230 -0.59 -8.73 -17.73
N LEU A 231 -0.07 -7.50 -17.72
CA LEU A 231 -0.80 -6.29 -18.08
C LEU A 231 -1.36 -6.36 -19.52
N LYS A 232 -0.56 -6.86 -20.47
CA LYS A 232 -0.97 -7.01 -21.87
C LYS A 232 -2.08 -8.05 -22.05
N GLU A 233 -1.96 -9.17 -21.33
CA GLU A 233 -2.88 -10.32 -21.49
C GLU A 233 -4.17 -10.17 -20.68
N ASN A 234 -4.12 -9.46 -19.54
CA ASN A 234 -5.19 -9.41 -18.55
C ASN A 234 -5.61 -7.98 -18.16
N GLY A 235 -5.45 -6.99 -19.06
CA GLY A 235 -5.67 -5.57 -18.75
C GLY A 235 -7.05 -5.26 -18.16
N GLU A 236 -8.12 -5.86 -18.66
CA GLU A 236 -9.48 -5.67 -18.12
C GLU A 236 -9.62 -6.23 -16.70
N GLU A 237 -8.93 -7.31 -16.39
CA GLU A 237 -8.89 -7.86 -15.04
C GLU A 237 -8.14 -6.93 -14.08
N VAL A 238 -7.01 -6.38 -14.51
CA VAL A 238 -6.24 -5.40 -13.73
C VAL A 238 -7.09 -4.17 -13.41
N LYS A 239 -7.87 -3.66 -14.37
CA LYS A 239 -8.83 -2.56 -14.14
C LYS A 239 -9.85 -2.91 -13.06
N LYS A 240 -10.40 -4.14 -13.08
CA LYS A 240 -11.34 -4.62 -12.05
C LYS A 240 -10.69 -4.65 -10.67
N VAL A 241 -9.47 -5.20 -10.57
CA VAL A 241 -8.70 -5.23 -9.32
C VAL A 241 -8.48 -3.80 -8.80
N LEU A 242 -8.02 -2.88 -9.65
CA LEU A 242 -7.76 -1.50 -9.24
C LEU A 242 -9.04 -0.74 -8.84
N ARG A 243 -10.18 -0.97 -9.51
CA ARG A 243 -11.46 -0.37 -9.08
C ARG A 243 -11.86 -0.82 -7.67
N ALA A 244 -11.71 -2.11 -7.38
CA ALA A 244 -12.01 -2.63 -6.04
C ALA A 244 -11.04 -2.04 -4.99
N ILE A 245 -9.75 -1.98 -5.29
CA ILE A 245 -8.73 -1.39 -4.42
C ILE A 245 -9.02 0.09 -4.18
N LYS A 246 -9.33 0.88 -5.23
CA LYS A 246 -9.68 2.31 -5.13
C LYS A 246 -10.83 2.52 -4.15
N LYS A 247 -11.93 1.75 -4.29
CA LYS A 247 -13.04 1.79 -3.33
C LYS A 247 -12.58 1.51 -1.89
N GLY A 248 -11.66 0.57 -1.70
CA GLY A 248 -11.11 0.25 -0.39
C GLY A 248 -10.32 1.40 0.24
N TYR A 249 -9.47 2.07 -0.53
CA TYR A 249 -8.73 3.25 -0.04
C TYR A 249 -9.65 4.46 0.14
N GLN A 250 -10.61 4.70 -0.73
CA GLN A 250 -11.62 5.74 -0.54
C GLN A 250 -12.39 5.53 0.76
N TYR A 251 -12.82 4.30 1.03
CA TYR A 251 -13.46 3.95 2.31
C TYR A 251 -12.54 4.20 3.50
N ALA A 252 -11.26 3.81 3.41
CA ALA A 252 -10.27 3.99 4.47
C ALA A 252 -9.94 5.47 4.76
N MET A 253 -10.05 6.35 3.75
CA MET A 253 -9.95 7.80 3.91
C MET A 253 -11.15 8.39 4.66
N GLU A 254 -12.35 7.90 4.36
CA GLU A 254 -13.60 8.42 4.95
C GLU A 254 -13.88 7.84 6.33
N ASN A 255 -13.41 6.62 6.61
CA ASN A 255 -13.69 5.86 7.83
C ASN A 255 -12.40 5.28 8.44
N PRO A 256 -11.42 6.11 8.82
CA PRO A 256 -10.07 5.62 9.16
C PRO A 256 -10.04 4.71 10.39
N GLU A 257 -10.90 4.91 11.38
CA GLU A 257 -10.93 4.07 12.59
C GLU A 257 -11.52 2.69 12.29
N GLU A 258 -12.65 2.61 11.57
CA GLU A 258 -13.22 1.33 11.14
C GLU A 258 -12.26 0.58 10.19
N ALA A 259 -11.60 1.30 9.29
CA ALA A 259 -10.61 0.73 8.39
C ALA A 259 -9.40 0.13 9.14
N ALA A 260 -8.96 0.78 10.22
CA ALA A 260 -7.94 0.25 11.11
C ALA A 260 -8.41 -1.04 11.81
N ASP A 261 -9.65 -1.10 12.28
CA ASP A 261 -10.22 -2.31 12.88
C ASP A 261 -10.34 -3.46 11.86
N ILE A 262 -10.68 -3.15 10.61
CA ILE A 262 -10.69 -4.14 9.51
C ILE A 262 -9.27 -4.66 9.24
N LEU A 263 -8.26 -3.79 9.19
CA LEU A 263 -6.87 -4.21 9.04
C LEU A 263 -6.46 -5.16 10.18
N ILE A 264 -6.72 -4.79 11.43
CA ILE A 264 -6.39 -5.59 12.62
C ILE A 264 -7.11 -6.94 12.61
N LYS A 265 -8.36 -7.00 12.18
CA LYS A 265 -9.12 -8.25 12.04
C LYS A 265 -8.45 -9.22 11.07
N ASN A 266 -7.87 -8.71 9.98
CA ASN A 266 -7.23 -9.50 8.93
C ASN A 266 -5.72 -9.72 9.16
N ALA A 267 -5.11 -8.99 10.11
CA ALA A 267 -3.71 -9.08 10.52
C ALA A 267 -3.61 -9.20 12.05
N PRO A 268 -3.85 -10.42 12.61
CA PRO A 268 -3.96 -10.63 14.06
C PRO A 268 -2.74 -10.22 14.88
N GLU A 269 -1.54 -10.14 14.27
CA GLU A 269 -0.31 -9.65 14.87
C GLU A 269 -0.38 -8.17 15.29
N LEU A 270 -1.32 -7.41 14.75
CA LEU A 270 -1.57 -6.01 15.08
C LEU A 270 -2.54 -5.82 16.27
N LYS A 271 -3.17 -6.89 16.76
CA LYS A 271 -4.27 -6.82 17.74
C LYS A 271 -3.93 -6.03 19.00
N ASN A 272 -2.70 -6.15 19.49
CA ASN A 272 -2.28 -5.48 20.72
C ASN A 272 -1.76 -4.06 20.51
N LYS A 273 -1.89 -3.51 19.28
CA LYS A 273 -1.39 -2.20 18.88
C LYS A 273 -2.50 -1.29 18.33
N ARG A 274 -3.77 -1.53 18.73
CA ARG A 274 -4.94 -0.86 18.11
C ARG A 274 -4.81 0.66 18.10
N ASP A 275 -4.47 1.28 19.22
CA ASP A 275 -4.39 2.75 19.30
C ASP A 275 -3.33 3.31 18.35
N PHE A 276 -2.16 2.67 18.28
CA PHE A 276 -1.12 3.00 17.30
C PHE A 276 -1.62 2.84 15.86
N ILE A 277 -2.27 1.73 15.53
CA ILE A 277 -2.79 1.46 14.17
C ILE A 277 -3.87 2.48 13.78
N VAL A 278 -4.75 2.84 14.71
CA VAL A 278 -5.78 3.88 14.48
C VAL A 278 -5.15 5.24 14.19
N GLU A 279 -4.16 5.67 14.96
CA GLU A 279 -3.49 6.96 14.74
C GLU A 279 -2.67 6.95 13.43
N SER A 280 -1.98 5.86 13.13
CA SER A 280 -1.31 5.65 11.85
C SER A 280 -2.29 5.71 10.68
N GLN A 281 -3.45 5.07 10.79
CA GLN A 281 -4.48 5.06 9.74
C GLN A 281 -5.12 6.45 9.56
N LYS A 282 -5.41 7.18 10.63
CA LYS A 282 -5.90 8.57 10.57
C LYS A 282 -4.93 9.48 9.82
N TYR A 283 -3.65 9.34 10.12
CA TYR A 283 -2.61 10.08 9.41
C TYR A 283 -2.58 9.69 7.92
N LEU A 284 -2.52 8.39 7.59
CA LEU A 284 -2.46 7.93 6.20
C LEU A 284 -3.72 8.27 5.40
N ALA A 285 -4.89 8.33 6.03
CA ALA A 285 -6.11 8.78 5.39
C ALA A 285 -5.97 10.17 4.74
N THR A 286 -5.07 11.02 5.27
CA THR A 286 -4.74 12.33 4.70
C THR A 286 -3.63 12.30 3.64
N GLN A 287 -2.93 11.16 3.48
CA GLN A 287 -1.78 11.03 2.60
C GLN A 287 -2.04 10.13 1.38
N TYR A 288 -3.06 9.26 1.42
CA TYR A 288 -3.39 8.37 0.31
C TYR A 288 -3.72 9.15 -0.97
N ALA A 289 -4.52 10.20 -0.88
CA ALA A 289 -4.79 11.14 -1.96
C ALA A 289 -5.36 12.45 -1.42
N THR A 290 -4.99 13.58 -2.01
CA THR A 290 -5.58 14.89 -1.73
C THR A 290 -7.03 14.94 -2.24
N ASP A 291 -7.26 14.35 -3.41
CA ASP A 291 -8.57 14.13 -4.01
C ASP A 291 -8.81 12.61 -4.07
N LYS A 292 -9.74 12.12 -3.23
CA LYS A 292 -10.01 10.68 -3.13
C LYS A 292 -10.42 10.03 -4.45
N ASP A 293 -11.05 10.80 -5.35
CA ASP A 293 -11.48 10.29 -6.65
C ASP A 293 -10.30 10.11 -7.61
N LYS A 294 -9.16 10.74 -7.30
CA LYS A 294 -7.89 10.57 -8.01
C LYS A 294 -6.93 9.60 -7.33
N TRP A 295 -7.39 8.86 -6.32
CA TRP A 295 -6.53 7.86 -5.70
C TRP A 295 -5.92 6.93 -6.75
N GLY A 296 -4.63 6.68 -6.61
CA GLY A 296 -3.87 5.81 -7.50
C GLY A 296 -3.16 6.53 -8.64
N TYR A 297 -3.55 7.77 -8.96
CA TYR A 297 -2.97 8.52 -10.07
C TYR A 297 -1.49 8.82 -9.84
N ILE A 298 -0.67 8.52 -10.85
CA ILE A 298 0.75 8.81 -10.88
C ILE A 298 0.96 10.02 -11.80
N ASP A 299 1.35 11.17 -11.23
CA ASP A 299 1.72 12.36 -11.99
C ASP A 299 3.04 12.13 -12.72
N PRO A 300 3.08 12.25 -14.07
CA PRO A 300 4.29 11.99 -14.84
C PRO A 300 5.46 12.93 -14.50
N ALA A 301 5.17 14.19 -14.19
CA ALA A 301 6.23 15.16 -13.87
C ALA A 301 6.90 14.78 -12.53
N ARG A 302 6.11 14.41 -11.53
CA ARG A 302 6.62 13.97 -10.22
C ARG A 302 7.39 12.66 -10.34
N TRP A 303 6.85 11.68 -11.07
CA TRP A 303 7.53 10.40 -11.31
C TRP A 303 8.90 10.60 -11.95
N ASN A 304 8.96 11.41 -13.02
CA ASN A 304 10.18 11.70 -13.75
C ASN A 304 11.18 12.52 -12.93
N ALA A 305 10.71 13.48 -12.10
CA ALA A 305 11.59 14.31 -11.28
C ALA A 305 12.50 13.48 -10.37
N PHE A 306 11.97 12.41 -9.74
CA PHE A 306 12.77 11.54 -8.92
C PHE A 306 13.81 10.74 -9.73
N TYR A 307 13.42 10.17 -10.87
CA TYR A 307 14.37 9.41 -11.69
C TYR A 307 15.40 10.30 -12.40
N ASN A 308 15.04 11.52 -12.78
CA ASN A 308 15.99 12.49 -13.27
C ASN A 308 17.03 12.85 -12.21
N TRP A 309 16.59 13.07 -10.97
CA TRP A 309 17.48 13.27 -9.84
C TRP A 309 18.42 12.06 -9.60
N LEU A 310 17.93 10.83 -9.64
CA LEU A 310 18.77 9.61 -9.53
C LEU A 310 19.80 9.53 -10.67
N ASN A 311 19.40 9.85 -11.90
CA ASN A 311 20.27 9.86 -13.07
C ASN A 311 21.37 10.92 -12.93
N GLU A 312 21.04 12.15 -12.53
CA GLU A 312 21.97 13.24 -12.29
C GLU A 312 23.00 12.91 -11.18
N LYS A 313 22.57 12.20 -10.14
CA LYS A 313 23.44 11.76 -9.05
C LYS A 313 24.26 10.51 -9.39
N GLY A 314 24.05 9.89 -10.56
CA GLY A 314 24.74 8.67 -10.96
C GLY A 314 24.39 7.45 -10.11
N LEU A 315 23.19 7.44 -9.49
CA LEU A 315 22.73 6.38 -8.62
C LEU A 315 22.15 5.16 -9.37
N THR A 316 21.99 5.30 -10.67
CA THR A 316 21.62 4.20 -11.58
C THR A 316 22.75 3.90 -12.55
N LYS A 317 23.05 2.60 -12.79
CA LYS A 317 24.10 2.20 -13.74
C LYS A 317 23.78 2.61 -15.17
N THR A 318 22.50 2.58 -15.53
CA THR A 318 21.98 3.05 -16.83
C THR A 318 20.89 4.07 -16.52
N PRO A 319 20.93 5.26 -17.14
CA PRO A 319 19.90 6.26 -16.95
C PRO A 319 18.51 5.69 -17.27
N ILE A 320 17.54 6.01 -16.41
CA ILE A 320 16.14 5.66 -16.61
C ILE A 320 15.51 6.75 -17.48
N PRO A 321 14.98 6.42 -18.68
CA PRO A 321 14.33 7.39 -19.53
C PRO A 321 13.05 7.95 -18.88
N GLU A 322 12.65 9.16 -19.27
CA GLU A 322 11.37 9.72 -18.85
C GLU A 322 10.19 8.81 -19.24
N ASN A 323 9.14 8.86 -18.45
CA ASN A 323 7.91 8.07 -18.60
C ASN A 323 8.14 6.55 -18.61
N THR A 324 9.23 6.09 -17.98
CA THR A 324 9.51 4.66 -17.83
C THR A 324 9.00 4.14 -16.50
N GLY A 325 8.37 2.95 -16.53
CA GLY A 325 8.04 2.16 -15.35
C GLY A 325 6.73 2.52 -14.67
N PHE A 326 5.85 3.33 -15.28
CA PHE A 326 4.51 3.57 -14.78
C PHE A 326 3.49 3.72 -15.91
N THR A 327 2.21 3.54 -15.58
CA THR A 327 1.05 3.90 -16.43
C THR A 327 -0.19 4.16 -15.58
N ASN A 328 -1.08 5.02 -16.07
CA ASN A 328 -2.41 5.27 -15.48
C ASN A 328 -3.55 4.58 -16.26
N ASP A 329 -3.24 3.81 -17.31
CA ASP A 329 -4.23 3.25 -18.26
C ASP A 329 -5.21 2.25 -17.62
N TYR A 330 -4.90 1.76 -16.43
CA TYR A 330 -5.70 0.75 -15.73
C TYR A 330 -6.52 1.32 -14.56
N LEU A 331 -6.40 2.60 -14.22
CA LEU A 331 -7.12 3.20 -13.09
C LEU A 331 -8.62 3.41 -13.33
N GLY A 332 -9.05 3.38 -14.60
CA GLY A 332 -10.42 3.74 -14.99
C GLY A 332 -10.63 5.27 -14.98
N GLU A 333 -11.73 5.70 -15.59
CA GLU A 333 -12.18 7.10 -15.54
C GLU A 333 -12.72 7.48 -14.16
#